data_72461e65f5c782c9b842a6cabd6fbbb0
#
_entry.id   72461e65f5c782c9b842a6cabd6fbbb0
#
_cell.length_a   1.000
_cell.length_b   1.000
_cell.length_c   1.000
_cell.angle_alpha   90.00
_cell.angle_beta   90.00
_cell.angle_gamma   90.00
#
_symmetry.space_group_name_H-M   'P 1'
#
loop_
_entity.id
_entity.type
_entity.pdbx_description
1 polymer ?
#
loop_
_entity_poly.entity_id
_entity_poly.type
_entity_poly.pdbx_seq_one_letter_code
_entity_poly.pdbx_strand_id
1 'polypeptide(L)'
;MAVEANKNNDEAAIQGLLDDRIRSLHDKNIEGIMSLYAQEVVSFDIVPPLQYIGADAFRKVWEEIFFIFQGPINYEIHDLSITVGDDVAFTHSLNRMSGTLNTGQKTDRWVRWTACFRKINGKWLIVHHQVSVPVDLETGKALLDLKP
;
A
#
# COMPACT_ATOMS: atom_id res chain seq x y z
N MET A 1 -21.89 19.31 -11.08
CA MET A 1 -22.69 18.38 -11.85
C MET A 1 -21.83 17.37 -12.59
N ALA A 2 -21.38 17.60 -13.82
CA ALA A 2 -20.49 16.66 -14.51
C ALA A 2 -19.15 16.47 -13.77
N VAL A 3 -18.58 17.54 -13.21
CA VAL A 3 -17.33 17.51 -12.44
C VAL A 3 -17.48 16.69 -11.16
N GLU A 4 -18.60 16.85 -10.43
CA GLU A 4 -18.88 16.04 -9.23
C GLU A 4 -19.10 14.57 -9.57
N ALA A 5 -19.84 14.27 -10.65
CA ALA A 5 -20.05 12.89 -11.09
C ALA A 5 -18.74 12.22 -11.48
N ASN A 6 -17.82 12.94 -12.16
CA ASN A 6 -16.51 12.44 -12.50
C ASN A 6 -15.65 12.20 -11.26
N LYS A 7 -15.66 13.09 -10.27
CA LYS A 7 -14.93 12.90 -9.01
C LYS A 7 -15.46 11.70 -8.22
N ASN A 8 -16.77 11.51 -8.17
CA ASN A 8 -17.36 10.34 -7.52
C ASN A 8 -16.98 9.04 -8.21
N ASN A 9 -16.94 9.04 -9.56
CA ASN A 9 -16.48 7.89 -10.34
C ASN A 9 -15.00 7.60 -10.12
N ASP A 10 -14.17 8.64 -10.05
CA ASP A 10 -12.74 8.51 -9.81
C ASP A 10 -12.47 8.03 -8.36
N GLU A 11 -13.20 8.54 -7.39
CA GLU A 11 -13.12 8.06 -6.01
C GLU A 11 -13.49 6.58 -5.92
N ALA A 12 -14.57 6.17 -6.58
CA ALA A 12 -14.99 4.77 -6.64
C ALA A 12 -13.94 3.89 -7.34
N ALA A 13 -13.29 4.40 -8.39
CA ALA A 13 -12.22 3.69 -9.09
C ALA A 13 -11.00 3.47 -8.18
N ILE A 14 -10.62 4.48 -7.40
CA ILE A 14 -9.52 4.37 -6.43
C ILE A 14 -9.91 3.39 -5.31
N GLN A 15 -11.13 3.44 -4.80
CA GLN A 15 -11.62 2.48 -3.83
C GLN A 15 -11.54 1.05 -4.38
N GLY A 16 -11.93 0.85 -5.62
CA GLY A 16 -11.83 -0.45 -6.30
C GLY A 16 -10.40 -0.94 -6.42
N LEU A 17 -9.46 -0.02 -6.72
CA LEU A 17 -8.02 -0.32 -6.75
C LEU A 17 -7.54 -0.78 -5.36
N LEU A 18 -7.99 -0.13 -4.29
CA LEU A 18 -7.62 -0.51 -2.93
C LEU A 18 -8.23 -1.86 -2.52
N ASP A 19 -9.44 -2.16 -2.97
CA ASP A 19 -10.05 -3.46 -2.76
C ASP A 19 -9.27 -4.58 -3.49
N ASP A 20 -8.80 -4.30 -4.71
CA ASP A 20 -7.93 -5.20 -5.46
C ASP A 20 -6.60 -5.42 -4.75
N ARG A 21 -6.06 -4.37 -4.13
CA ARG A 21 -4.84 -4.46 -3.32
C ARG A 21 -5.02 -5.44 -2.15
N ILE A 22 -6.09 -5.31 -1.39
CA ILE A 22 -6.41 -6.20 -0.27
C ILE A 22 -6.49 -7.66 -0.76
N ARG A 23 -7.19 -7.87 -1.85
CA ARG A 23 -7.39 -9.20 -2.43
C ARG A 23 -6.09 -9.82 -2.95
N SER A 24 -5.29 -9.03 -3.66
CA SER A 24 -4.00 -9.46 -4.20
C SER A 24 -3.00 -9.81 -3.10
N LEU A 25 -3.01 -9.07 -2.00
CA LEU A 25 -2.16 -9.37 -0.84
C LEU A 25 -2.62 -10.64 -0.14
N HIS A 26 -3.92 -10.81 0.05
CA HIS A 26 -4.48 -12.01 0.64
C HIS A 26 -4.07 -13.27 -0.14
N ASP A 27 -4.19 -13.20 -1.45
CA ASP A 27 -3.91 -14.32 -2.35
C ASP A 27 -2.43 -14.46 -2.71
N LYS A 28 -1.59 -13.55 -2.24
CA LYS A 28 -0.16 -13.44 -2.61
C LYS A 28 0.03 -13.43 -4.12
N ASN A 29 -0.82 -12.65 -4.80
CA ASN A 29 -0.82 -12.51 -6.25
C ASN A 29 0.11 -11.36 -6.65
N ILE A 30 1.32 -11.69 -7.07
CA ILE A 30 2.35 -10.69 -7.40
C ILE A 30 1.94 -9.86 -8.63
N GLU A 31 1.36 -10.47 -9.64
CA GLU A 31 0.91 -9.74 -10.84
C GLU A 31 -0.27 -8.81 -10.49
N GLY A 32 -1.17 -9.27 -9.64
CA GLY A 32 -2.29 -8.47 -9.15
C GLY A 32 -1.82 -7.23 -8.41
N ILE A 33 -0.89 -7.37 -7.46
CA ILE A 33 -0.41 -6.24 -6.68
C ILE A 33 0.39 -5.27 -7.56
N MET A 34 1.26 -5.77 -8.42
CA MET A 34 2.09 -4.90 -9.28
C MET A 34 1.29 -4.19 -10.36
N SER A 35 0.16 -4.72 -10.79
CA SER A 35 -0.72 -4.05 -11.75
C SER A 35 -1.30 -2.72 -11.25
N LEU A 36 -1.26 -2.49 -9.93
CA LEU A 36 -1.80 -1.28 -9.29
C LEU A 36 -0.80 -0.12 -9.29
N TYR A 37 0.46 -0.40 -9.62
CA TYR A 37 1.56 0.56 -9.58
C TYR A 37 1.98 1.00 -10.98
N ALA A 38 2.34 2.27 -11.10
CA ALA A 38 2.98 2.77 -12.31
C ALA A 38 4.40 2.21 -12.44
N GLN A 39 4.89 2.11 -13.67
CA GLN A 39 6.24 1.63 -13.94
C GLN A 39 7.32 2.49 -13.26
N GLU A 40 7.10 3.79 -13.16
CA GLU A 40 8.01 4.77 -12.55
C GLU A 40 7.76 4.99 -11.06
N VAL A 41 7.04 4.11 -10.38
CA VAL A 41 6.71 4.27 -8.97
C VAL A 41 7.96 4.49 -8.12
N VAL A 42 7.85 5.39 -7.14
CA VAL A 42 8.86 5.58 -6.09
C VAL A 42 8.23 5.17 -4.77
N SER A 43 8.84 4.21 -4.08
CA SER A 43 8.34 3.70 -2.80
C SER A 43 9.28 4.07 -1.67
N PHE A 44 8.74 4.70 -0.63
CA PHE A 44 9.39 4.87 0.66
C PHE A 44 8.82 3.80 1.59
N ASP A 45 9.51 2.68 1.67
CA ASP A 45 9.07 1.56 2.48
C ASP A 45 9.57 1.69 3.92
N ILE A 46 9.06 0.84 4.79
CA ILE A 46 9.49 0.74 6.19
C ILE A 46 10.85 0.04 6.32
N VAL A 47 11.22 -0.76 5.33
CA VAL A 47 12.50 -1.48 5.30
C VAL A 47 13.52 -0.73 4.44
N PRO A 48 14.84 -0.86 4.75
CA PRO A 48 15.88 -0.24 3.93
C PRO A 48 15.87 -0.79 2.50
N PRO A 49 16.40 0.00 1.53
CA PRO A 49 17.02 1.31 1.62
C PRO A 49 16.02 2.46 1.83
N LEU A 50 16.48 3.72 1.77
CA LEU A 50 15.60 4.89 1.92
C LEU A 50 14.47 4.93 0.89
N GLN A 51 14.70 4.38 -0.31
CA GLN A 51 13.69 4.36 -1.37
C GLN A 51 13.94 3.23 -2.35
N TYR A 52 12.84 2.80 -2.99
CA TYR A 52 12.87 1.93 -4.16
C TYR A 52 12.40 2.75 -5.36
N ILE A 53 13.15 2.76 -6.45
CA ILE A 53 12.84 3.49 -7.67
C ILE A 53 12.47 2.50 -8.77
N GLY A 54 11.24 2.63 -9.28
CA GLY A 54 10.71 1.80 -10.34
C GLY A 54 10.00 0.54 -9.86
N ALA A 55 9.06 0.09 -10.67
CA ALA A 55 8.22 -1.07 -10.37
C ALA A 55 9.04 -2.35 -10.21
N ASP A 56 10.09 -2.54 -11.02
CA ASP A 56 10.88 -3.77 -10.97
C ASP A 56 11.61 -3.91 -9.64
N ALA A 57 12.16 -2.81 -9.11
CA ALA A 57 12.82 -2.83 -7.80
C ALA A 57 11.81 -3.09 -6.68
N PHE A 58 10.64 -2.48 -6.78
CA PHE A 58 9.59 -2.63 -5.77
C PHE A 58 8.93 -4.02 -5.82
N ARG A 59 8.83 -4.62 -6.99
CA ARG A 59 8.33 -6.00 -7.16
C ARG A 59 9.08 -6.98 -6.28
N LYS A 60 10.40 -6.85 -6.19
CA LYS A 60 11.23 -7.74 -5.37
C LYS A 60 10.87 -7.70 -3.89
N VAL A 61 10.45 -6.54 -3.39
CA VAL A 61 9.99 -6.39 -2.00
C VAL A 61 8.75 -7.26 -1.76
N TRP A 62 7.78 -7.22 -2.67
CA TRP A 62 6.58 -8.04 -2.55
C TRP A 62 6.86 -9.53 -2.73
N GLU A 63 7.76 -9.89 -3.64
CA GLU A 63 8.17 -11.28 -3.82
C GLU A 63 8.78 -11.83 -2.53
N GLU A 64 9.63 -11.06 -1.85
CA GLU A 64 10.22 -11.45 -0.57
C GLU A 64 9.17 -11.56 0.54
N ILE A 65 8.25 -10.60 0.62
CA ILE A 65 7.16 -10.64 1.61
C ILE A 65 6.29 -11.87 1.38
N PHE A 66 5.90 -12.14 0.14
CA PHE A 66 5.07 -13.29 -0.18
C PHE A 66 5.77 -14.62 0.13
N PHE A 67 7.09 -14.65 -0.02
CA PHE A 67 7.90 -15.84 0.28
C PHE A 67 7.95 -16.15 1.77
N ILE A 68 8.05 -15.13 2.64
CA ILE A 68 8.19 -15.35 4.09
C ILE A 68 6.88 -15.68 4.81
N PHE A 69 5.72 -15.42 4.20
CA PHE A 69 4.44 -15.75 4.78
C PHE A 69 3.98 -17.15 4.38
N GLN A 70 3.52 -17.91 5.36
CA GLN A 70 2.83 -19.18 5.18
C GLN A 70 1.33 -18.90 5.03
N GLY A 71 0.75 -19.26 3.89
CA GLY A 71 -0.67 -19.03 3.64
C GLY A 71 -1.01 -17.56 3.35
N PRO A 72 -2.29 -17.19 3.50
CA PRO A 72 -2.75 -15.86 3.12
C PRO A 72 -2.21 -14.77 4.02
N ILE A 73 -2.13 -13.57 3.47
CA ILE A 73 -1.82 -12.33 4.21
C ILE A 73 -3.13 -11.59 4.43
N ASN A 74 -3.49 -11.35 5.68
CA ASN A 74 -4.65 -10.53 6.02
C ASN A 74 -4.22 -9.06 5.99
N TYR A 75 -4.88 -8.28 5.14
CA TYR A 75 -4.59 -6.87 4.97
C TYR A 75 -5.87 -6.07 5.12
N GLU A 76 -5.83 -5.06 5.98
CA GLU A 76 -6.98 -4.20 6.26
C GLU A 76 -6.56 -2.74 6.08
N ILE A 77 -7.45 -1.95 5.54
CA ILE A 77 -7.28 -0.50 5.39
C ILE A 77 -8.31 0.19 6.27
N HIS A 78 -7.85 0.96 7.24
CA HIS A 78 -8.68 1.66 8.23
C HIS A 78 -8.51 3.17 8.12
N ASP A 79 -9.55 3.91 8.49
CA ASP A 79 -9.55 5.38 8.51
C ASP A 79 -9.12 5.97 7.16
N LEU A 80 -9.60 5.38 6.09
CA LEU A 80 -9.26 5.76 4.73
C LEU A 80 -9.84 7.13 4.38
N SER A 81 -8.98 8.02 3.92
CA SER A 81 -9.33 9.31 3.33
C SER A 81 -8.85 9.34 1.89
N ILE A 82 -9.73 9.66 0.97
CA ILE A 82 -9.43 9.78 -0.46
C ILE A 82 -9.70 11.22 -0.89
N THR A 83 -8.71 11.85 -1.50
CA THR A 83 -8.83 13.18 -2.09
C THR A 83 -8.50 13.08 -3.57
N VAL A 84 -9.44 13.49 -4.43
CA VAL A 84 -9.33 13.34 -5.88
C VAL A 84 -9.29 14.71 -6.55
N GLY A 85 -8.30 14.90 -7.42
CA GLY A 85 -8.24 15.99 -8.41
C GLY A 85 -8.59 15.48 -9.81
N ASP A 86 -8.20 16.22 -10.85
CA ASP A 86 -8.53 15.84 -12.23
C ASP A 86 -7.78 14.60 -12.69
N ASP A 87 -6.45 14.58 -12.49
CA ASP A 87 -5.57 13.48 -12.91
C ASP A 87 -4.60 13.04 -11.83
N VAL A 88 -4.71 13.62 -10.62
CA VAL A 88 -3.93 13.23 -9.44
C VAL A 88 -4.87 13.04 -8.25
N ALA A 89 -4.47 12.15 -7.37
CA ALA A 89 -5.20 11.88 -6.13
C ALA A 89 -4.22 11.46 -5.06
N PHE A 90 -4.65 11.54 -3.82
CA PHE A 90 -3.91 10.97 -2.72
C PHE A 90 -4.84 10.32 -1.70
N THR A 91 -4.31 9.36 -0.99
CA THR A 91 -5.00 8.71 0.12
C THR A 91 -4.08 8.66 1.33
N HIS A 92 -4.67 8.63 2.51
CA HIS A 92 -3.97 8.23 3.72
C HIS A 92 -4.85 7.28 4.54
N SER A 93 -4.21 6.38 5.25
CA SER A 93 -4.90 5.36 6.03
C SER A 93 -3.98 4.76 7.08
N LEU A 94 -4.59 4.02 8.00
CA LEU A 94 -3.89 3.13 8.91
C LEU A 94 -4.13 1.71 8.44
N ASN A 95 -3.07 1.01 8.10
CA ASN A 95 -3.19 -0.33 7.51
C ASN A 95 -2.68 -1.39 8.48
N ARG A 96 -3.43 -2.47 8.58
CA ARG A 96 -3.06 -3.63 9.38
C ARG A 96 -2.69 -4.79 8.48
N MET A 97 -1.54 -5.37 8.72
CA MET A 97 -1.10 -6.57 8.02
C MET A 97 -0.82 -7.67 9.06
N SER A 98 -1.45 -8.82 8.87
CA SER A 98 -1.29 -9.95 9.79
C SER A 98 -1.25 -11.27 9.03
N GLY A 99 -0.66 -12.27 9.63
CA GLY A 99 -0.53 -13.59 9.06
C GLY A 99 0.47 -14.43 9.84
N THR A 100 0.81 -15.58 9.27
CA THR A 100 1.75 -16.53 9.86
C THR A 100 2.98 -16.63 8.98
N LEU A 101 4.15 -16.46 9.57
CA LEU A 101 5.42 -16.63 8.87
C LEU A 101 5.75 -18.10 8.69
N ASN A 102 6.67 -18.41 7.76
CA ASN A 102 7.16 -19.79 7.53
C ASN A 102 7.78 -20.41 8.78
N THR A 103 8.22 -19.60 9.74
CA THR A 103 8.71 -20.06 11.05
C THR A 103 7.62 -20.52 12.00
N GLY A 104 6.34 -20.28 11.66
CA GLY A 104 5.19 -20.49 12.53
C GLY A 104 4.86 -19.28 13.42
N GLN A 105 5.71 -18.26 13.43
CA GLN A 105 5.46 -17.03 14.18
C GLN A 105 4.30 -16.25 13.57
N LYS A 106 3.38 -15.80 14.39
CA LYS A 106 2.29 -14.90 13.96
C LYS A 106 2.74 -13.46 14.04
N THR A 107 2.39 -12.68 13.01
CA THR A 107 2.65 -11.24 12.95
C THR A 107 1.35 -10.48 12.86
N ASP A 108 1.34 -9.29 13.45
CA ASP A 108 0.22 -8.37 13.41
C ASP A 108 0.79 -6.97 13.58
N ARG A 109 0.79 -6.19 12.48
CA ARG A 109 1.45 -4.88 12.41
C ARG A 109 0.50 -3.83 11.89
N TRP A 110 0.50 -2.68 12.54
CA TRP A 110 -0.17 -1.48 12.07
C TRP A 110 0.88 -0.51 11.54
N VAL A 111 0.62 0.05 10.37
CA VAL A 111 1.49 1.04 9.73
C VAL A 111 0.67 2.23 9.27
N ARG A 112 1.34 3.36 9.07
CA ARG A 112 0.77 4.52 8.40
C ARG A 112 1.09 4.42 6.92
N TRP A 113 0.10 4.64 6.08
CA TRP A 113 0.27 4.54 4.64
C TRP A 113 -0.32 5.76 3.94
N THR A 114 0.51 6.42 3.13
CA THR A 114 0.09 7.50 2.25
C THR A 114 0.41 7.08 0.82
N ALA A 115 -0.57 7.19 -0.08
CA ALA A 115 -0.40 6.83 -1.48
C ALA A 115 -0.80 8.00 -2.37
N CYS A 116 0.00 8.21 -3.42
CA CYS A 116 -0.24 9.19 -4.44
C CYS A 116 -0.56 8.48 -5.75
N PHE A 117 -1.61 8.93 -6.41
CA PHE A 117 -2.13 8.31 -7.64
C PHE A 117 -2.06 9.30 -8.78
N ARG A 118 -1.88 8.78 -9.98
CA ARG A 118 -2.02 9.54 -11.21
C ARG A 118 -2.91 8.76 -12.18
N LYS A 119 -3.76 9.49 -12.88
CA LYS A 119 -4.58 8.92 -13.94
C LYS A 119 -3.78 8.91 -15.23
N ILE A 120 -3.41 7.72 -15.68
CA ILE A 120 -2.55 7.49 -16.85
C ILE A 120 -3.35 6.69 -17.86
N ASN A 121 -3.60 7.29 -19.03
CA ASN A 121 -4.41 6.66 -20.09
C ASN A 121 -5.76 6.17 -19.58
N GLY A 122 -6.42 7.00 -18.75
CA GLY A 122 -7.74 6.70 -18.19
C GLY A 122 -7.73 5.75 -16.99
N LYS A 123 -6.57 5.29 -16.54
CA LYS A 123 -6.43 4.34 -15.43
C LYS A 123 -5.67 4.97 -14.27
N TRP A 124 -6.24 4.85 -13.06
CA TRP A 124 -5.56 5.27 -11.84
C TRP A 124 -4.46 4.27 -11.46
N LEU A 125 -3.25 4.77 -11.23
CA LEU A 125 -2.10 3.97 -10.78
C LEU A 125 -1.41 4.66 -9.62
N ILE A 126 -0.82 3.88 -8.72
CA ILE A 126 0.01 4.39 -7.64
C ILE A 126 1.36 4.79 -8.21
N VAL A 127 1.71 6.08 -8.08
CA VAL A 127 3.00 6.62 -8.55
C VAL A 127 3.98 6.84 -7.42
N HIS A 128 3.49 6.91 -6.19
CA HIS A 128 4.31 7.03 -4.98
C HIS A 128 3.52 6.54 -3.79
N HIS A 129 4.22 5.92 -2.85
CA HIS A 129 3.63 5.68 -1.53
C HIS A 129 4.70 5.71 -0.45
N GLN A 130 4.26 5.92 0.77
CA GLN A 130 5.10 5.90 1.95
C GLN A 130 4.46 5.05 3.04
N VAL A 131 5.25 4.15 3.58
CA VAL A 131 4.91 3.31 4.73
C VAL A 131 5.77 3.73 5.90
N SER A 132 5.19 3.96 7.06
CA SER A 132 5.95 4.35 8.23
C SER A 132 5.35 3.83 9.53
N VAL A 133 6.17 3.79 10.55
CA VAL A 133 5.77 3.62 11.94
C VAL A 133 6.46 4.70 12.77
N PRO A 134 5.92 5.04 13.95
CA PRO A 134 6.61 5.95 14.85
C PRO A 134 7.93 5.36 15.33
N VAL A 135 8.89 6.24 15.59
CA VAL A 135 10.18 5.88 16.18
C VAL A 135 10.29 6.55 17.54
N ASP A 136 10.69 5.77 18.55
CA ASP A 136 11.06 6.33 19.85
C ASP A 136 12.41 7.04 19.70
N LEU A 137 12.40 8.36 19.84
CA LEU A 137 13.60 9.16 19.63
C LEU A 137 14.65 8.99 20.74
N GLU A 138 14.25 8.54 21.93
CA GLU A 138 15.18 8.27 23.02
C GLU A 138 15.99 6.99 22.79
N THR A 139 15.32 5.94 22.27
CA THR A 139 15.94 4.62 22.07
C THR A 139 16.36 4.39 20.62
N GLY A 140 15.83 5.16 19.67
CA GLY A 140 16.00 4.95 18.24
C GLY A 140 15.26 3.72 17.70
N LYS A 141 14.37 3.12 18.48
CA LYS A 141 13.64 1.92 18.09
C LYS A 141 12.34 2.25 17.38
N ALA A 142 12.06 1.50 16.31
CA ALA A 142 10.76 1.52 15.66
C ALA A 142 9.70 0.89 16.58
N LEU A 143 8.53 1.54 16.66
CA LEU A 143 7.42 1.08 17.49
C LEU A 143 6.46 0.25 16.62
N LEU A 144 6.66 -1.07 16.62
CA LEU A 144 5.95 -1.99 15.75
C LEU A 144 4.66 -2.56 16.38
N ASP A 145 4.43 -2.31 17.66
CA ASP A 145 3.31 -2.90 18.41
C ASP A 145 2.19 -1.91 18.75
N LEU A 146 2.25 -0.71 18.16
CA LEU A 146 1.21 0.28 18.36
C LEU A 146 -0.06 -0.11 17.64
N LYS A 147 -1.20 0.27 18.24
CA LYS A 147 -2.54 0.08 17.67
C LYS A 147 -3.31 1.39 17.73
N PRO A 148 -4.26 1.62 16.78
CA PRO A 148 -5.12 2.79 16.82
C PRO A 148 -5.97 2.85 18.08
#